data_6020f64b958603677cbde7fb1b49cb49
#
_entry.id   6020f64b958603677cbde7fb1b49cb49
#
_cell.length_a   1.000
_cell.length_b   1.000
_cell.length_c   1.000
_cell.angle_alpha   90.00
_cell.angle_beta   90.00
_cell.angle_gamma   90.00
#
_symmetry.space_group_name_H-M   'P 1'
#
loop_
_entity.id
_entity.type
_entity.pdbx_description
1 polymer ?
#
loop_
_entity_poly.entity_id
_entity_poly.type
_entity_poly.pdbx_seq_one_letter_code
_entity_poly.pdbx_strand_id
1 'polypeptide(L)'
;MKFEFSPYIALQVKDHEKAVDFYKRILGMEFIEASDNDVYLKKDIITFVFENNPDGAHKNTFFEFRVDSINEAKDLLESEGCKVLQVFNEKSIMFSDPYGMNFHVWEDGAFADKD
;
A
#
# COMPACT_ATOMS: atom_id res chain seq x y z
N MET A 1 -8.80 -5.40 -19.12
CA MET A 1 -7.91 -4.73 -18.16
C MET A 1 -7.29 -5.75 -17.23
N LYS A 2 -5.99 -5.67 -17.01
CA LYS A 2 -5.28 -6.61 -16.16
C LYS A 2 -4.82 -5.94 -14.87
N PHE A 3 -5.10 -6.57 -13.73
CA PHE A 3 -4.57 -6.16 -12.44
C PHE A 3 -3.48 -7.15 -12.04
N GLU A 4 -2.24 -6.67 -12.00
CA GLU A 4 -1.14 -7.50 -11.55
C GLU A 4 -0.97 -7.35 -10.04
N PHE A 5 -0.83 -8.48 -9.35
CA PHE A 5 -0.55 -8.45 -7.92
C PHE A 5 0.83 -7.84 -7.68
N SER A 6 0.86 -6.81 -6.87
CA SER A 6 2.11 -6.22 -6.42
C SER A 6 2.48 -6.92 -5.12
N PRO A 7 3.70 -7.50 -4.99
CA PRO A 7 4.05 -8.30 -3.81
C PRO A 7 4.38 -7.42 -2.59
N TYR A 8 3.54 -6.43 -2.35
CA TYR A 8 3.67 -5.52 -1.23
C TYR A 8 2.41 -5.57 -0.38
N ILE A 9 2.59 -5.57 0.93
CA ILE A 9 1.51 -5.42 1.89
C ILE A 9 1.84 -4.20 2.72
N ALA A 10 0.94 -3.22 2.73
CA ALA A 10 1.15 -1.99 3.46
C ALA A 10 0.43 -2.05 4.81
N LEU A 11 1.12 -1.59 5.85
CA LEU A 11 0.56 -1.46 7.18
C LEU A 11 0.72 -0.02 7.62
N GLN A 12 -0.39 0.62 7.92
CA GLN A 12 -0.37 1.96 8.48
C GLN A 12 -0.37 1.85 10.00
N VAL A 13 0.67 2.36 10.64
CA VAL A 13 0.84 2.22 12.07
C VAL A 13 1.11 3.59 12.71
N LYS A 14 0.68 3.74 13.94
CA LYS A 14 0.82 5.00 14.66
C LYS A 14 2.27 5.27 15.09
N ASP A 15 2.98 4.22 15.48
CA ASP A 15 4.38 4.30 15.88
C ASP A 15 5.16 3.28 15.06
N HIS A 16 5.63 3.72 13.90
CA HIS A 16 6.26 2.79 12.98
C HIS A 16 7.63 2.30 13.48
N GLU A 17 8.33 3.05 14.32
CA GLU A 17 9.60 2.60 14.88
C GLU A 17 9.41 1.38 15.77
N LYS A 18 8.40 1.43 16.66
CA LYS A 18 8.08 0.29 17.53
C LYS A 18 7.56 -0.90 16.75
N ALA A 19 6.71 -0.65 15.75
CA ALA A 19 6.18 -1.71 14.90
C ALA A 19 7.30 -2.39 14.13
N VAL A 20 8.17 -1.62 13.50
CA VAL A 20 9.31 -2.15 12.74
C VAL A 20 10.22 -2.98 13.63
N ASP A 21 10.55 -2.49 14.83
CA ASP A 21 11.36 -3.24 15.78
C ASP A 21 10.72 -4.59 16.10
N PHE A 22 9.43 -4.60 16.39
CA PHE A 22 8.70 -5.82 16.70
C PHE A 22 8.76 -6.82 15.53
N TYR A 23 8.46 -6.35 14.32
CA TYR A 23 8.42 -7.24 13.16
C TYR A 23 9.80 -7.77 12.77
N LYS A 24 10.85 -6.99 12.98
CA LYS A 24 12.22 -7.45 12.78
C LYS A 24 12.64 -8.45 13.86
N ARG A 25 12.50 -8.05 15.11
CA ARG A 25 13.06 -8.78 16.24
C ARG A 25 12.27 -10.05 16.56
N ILE A 26 10.94 -9.97 16.51
CA ILE A 26 10.08 -11.08 16.91
C ILE A 26 9.68 -11.94 15.70
N LEU A 27 9.27 -11.30 14.61
CA LEU A 27 8.77 -12.03 13.45
C LEU A 27 9.84 -12.29 12.38
N GLY A 28 11.05 -11.81 12.61
CA GLY A 28 12.19 -12.16 11.77
C GLY A 28 12.19 -11.54 10.38
N MET A 29 11.56 -10.40 10.23
CA MET A 29 11.60 -9.70 8.94
C MET A 29 12.92 -9.00 8.74
N GLU A 30 13.37 -8.92 7.49
CA GLU A 30 14.63 -8.31 7.12
C GLU A 30 14.42 -6.89 6.61
N PHE A 31 15.26 -5.97 7.05
CA PHE A 31 15.25 -4.59 6.58
C PHE A 31 15.68 -4.51 5.12
N ILE A 32 14.93 -3.76 4.29
CA ILE A 32 15.31 -3.48 2.91
C ILE A 32 15.76 -2.05 2.77
N GLU A 33 14.88 -1.10 3.07
CA GLU A 33 15.17 0.32 2.95
C GLU A 33 14.17 1.14 3.76
N ALA A 34 14.46 2.42 3.92
CA ALA A 34 13.57 3.36 4.58
C ALA A 34 13.57 4.69 3.85
N SER A 35 12.42 5.35 3.83
CA SER A 35 12.27 6.73 3.42
C SER A 35 11.75 7.53 4.61
N ASP A 36 11.38 8.79 4.42
CA ASP A 36 10.98 9.66 5.54
C ASP A 36 9.82 9.09 6.35
N ASN A 37 8.84 8.49 5.69
CA ASN A 37 7.62 8.01 6.34
C ASN A 37 7.40 6.52 6.24
N ASP A 38 8.23 5.82 5.46
CA ASP A 38 8.02 4.41 5.17
C ASP A 38 9.24 3.58 5.51
N VAL A 39 9.03 2.40 6.05
CA VAL A 39 10.09 1.40 6.22
C VAL A 39 9.65 0.13 5.50
N TYR A 40 10.57 -0.41 4.69
CA TYR A 40 10.34 -1.62 3.91
C TYR A 40 11.06 -2.78 4.57
N LEU A 41 10.28 -3.79 4.96
CA LEU A 41 10.79 -5.04 5.51
C LEU A 41 10.36 -6.17 4.59
N LYS A 42 11.15 -7.22 4.51
CA LYS A 42 10.88 -8.38 3.67
C LYS A 42 10.73 -9.64 4.52
N LYS A 43 9.76 -10.46 4.15
CA LYS A 43 9.64 -11.81 4.67
C LYS A 43 9.32 -12.74 3.49
N ASP A 44 10.25 -13.65 3.19
CA ASP A 44 10.14 -14.53 2.04
C ASP A 44 9.97 -13.73 0.74
N ILE A 45 8.85 -13.90 0.04
CA ILE A 45 8.60 -13.20 -1.23
C ILE A 45 7.79 -11.92 -1.09
N ILE A 46 7.37 -11.60 0.14
CA ILE A 46 6.50 -10.45 0.38
C ILE A 46 7.31 -9.30 0.98
N THR A 47 7.09 -8.11 0.47
CA THR A 47 7.63 -6.88 1.06
C THR A 47 6.51 -6.20 1.83
N PHE A 48 6.80 -5.86 3.08
CA PHE A 48 5.87 -5.15 3.96
C PHE A 48 6.31 -3.70 4.03
N VAL A 49 5.36 -2.79 3.81
CA VAL A 49 5.62 -1.35 3.87
C VAL A 49 4.97 -0.83 5.14
N PHE A 50 5.80 -0.37 6.07
CA PHE A 50 5.31 0.19 7.32
C PHE A 50 5.23 1.71 7.16
N GLU A 51 4.01 2.20 7.01
CA GLU A 51 3.75 3.62 6.79
C GLU A 51 3.46 4.29 8.13
N ASN A 52 4.20 5.35 8.41
CA ASN A 52 3.98 6.10 9.62
C ASN A 52 2.68 6.90 9.49
N ASN A 53 1.75 6.65 10.39
CA ASN A 53 0.47 7.35 10.42
C ASN A 53 0.18 7.80 11.86
N PRO A 54 0.88 8.87 12.33
CA PRO A 54 0.77 9.28 13.73
C PRO A 54 -0.61 9.75 14.14
N ASP A 55 -1.39 10.26 13.19
CA ASP A 55 -2.77 10.69 13.43
C ASP A 55 -3.76 9.56 13.28
N GLY A 56 -3.26 8.38 12.96
CA GLY A 56 -4.05 7.24 12.57
C GLY A 56 -5.03 6.77 13.61
N ALA A 57 -6.27 7.10 13.38
CA ALA A 57 -7.36 6.51 14.12
C ALA A 57 -7.57 5.05 13.72
N HIS A 58 -6.97 4.63 12.62
CA HIS A 58 -7.13 3.27 12.12
C HIS A 58 -5.80 2.66 11.78
N LYS A 59 -5.78 1.37 11.97
CA LYS A 59 -4.68 0.50 11.60
C LYS A 59 -5.12 -0.22 10.35
N ASN A 60 -4.62 0.22 9.21
CA ASN A 60 -5.03 -0.34 7.93
C ASN A 60 -3.96 -1.26 7.39
N THR A 61 -4.41 -2.40 6.90
CA THR A 61 -3.57 -3.32 6.13
C THR A 61 -4.24 -3.47 4.78
N PHE A 62 -3.50 -3.32 3.71
CA PHE A 62 -4.10 -3.41 2.39
C PHE A 62 -3.13 -4.01 1.37
N PHE A 63 -3.73 -4.64 0.36
CA PHE A 63 -3.02 -5.21 -0.78
C PHE A 63 -2.76 -4.13 -1.81
N GLU A 64 -1.83 -4.42 -2.73
CA GLU A 64 -1.51 -3.52 -3.82
C GLU A 64 -1.61 -4.24 -5.14
N PHE A 65 -2.10 -3.52 -6.15
CA PHE A 65 -2.15 -4.01 -7.54
C PHE A 65 -1.56 -2.96 -8.45
N ARG A 66 -0.77 -3.42 -9.41
CA ARG A 66 -0.25 -2.57 -10.47
C ARG A 66 -1.15 -2.72 -11.69
N VAL A 67 -1.44 -1.61 -12.36
CA VAL A 67 -2.26 -1.59 -13.58
C VAL A 67 -1.54 -0.80 -14.67
N ASP A 68 -1.94 -1.01 -15.91
CA ASP A 68 -1.40 -0.25 -17.03
C ASP A 68 -2.02 1.14 -17.15
N SER A 69 -3.26 1.30 -16.71
CA SER A 69 -3.95 2.59 -16.75
C SER A 69 -4.78 2.77 -15.49
N ILE A 70 -4.40 3.77 -14.70
CA ILE A 70 -5.14 4.07 -13.46
C ILE A 70 -6.53 4.61 -13.79
N ASN A 71 -6.68 5.33 -14.88
CA ASN A 71 -7.98 5.87 -15.28
C ASN A 71 -8.95 4.76 -15.69
N GLU A 72 -8.48 3.78 -16.47
CA GLU A 72 -9.31 2.63 -16.83
C GLU A 72 -9.66 1.80 -15.60
N ALA A 73 -8.69 1.60 -14.72
CA ALA A 73 -8.91 0.86 -13.48
C ALA A 73 -9.97 1.55 -12.61
N LYS A 74 -9.86 2.88 -12.47
CA LYS A 74 -10.81 3.65 -11.69
C LYS A 74 -12.23 3.52 -12.26
N ASP A 75 -12.38 3.69 -13.56
CA ASP A 75 -13.70 3.58 -14.21
C ASP A 75 -14.30 2.19 -14.02
N LEU A 76 -13.49 1.15 -14.22
CA LEU A 76 -13.94 -0.23 -14.02
C LEU A 76 -14.34 -0.48 -12.57
N LEU A 77 -13.48 -0.12 -11.64
CA LEU A 77 -13.72 -0.39 -10.22
C LEU A 77 -14.96 0.37 -9.72
N GLU A 78 -15.12 1.61 -10.10
CA GLU A 78 -16.31 2.39 -9.74
C GLU A 78 -17.57 1.77 -10.32
N SER A 79 -17.51 1.25 -11.55
CA SER A 79 -18.65 0.61 -12.19
C SER A 79 -19.07 -0.68 -11.45
N GLU A 80 -18.14 -1.31 -10.73
CA GLU A 80 -18.40 -2.52 -9.96
C GLU A 80 -18.67 -2.25 -8.47
N GLY A 81 -18.83 -0.99 -8.10
CA GLY A 81 -19.24 -0.62 -6.74
C GLY A 81 -18.09 -0.25 -5.79
N CYS A 82 -16.86 -0.20 -6.28
CA CYS A 82 -15.74 0.28 -5.47
C CYS A 82 -15.81 1.80 -5.31
N LYS A 83 -15.22 2.29 -4.24
CA LYS A 83 -15.17 3.72 -3.94
C LYS A 83 -13.73 4.17 -3.82
N VAL A 84 -13.45 5.37 -4.31
CA VAL A 84 -12.16 6.03 -4.09
C VAL A 84 -12.11 6.51 -2.64
N LEU A 85 -11.12 6.03 -1.89
CA LEU A 85 -10.89 6.49 -0.52
C LEU A 85 -9.91 7.65 -0.48
N GLN A 86 -8.86 7.56 -1.27
CA GLN A 86 -7.81 8.58 -1.28
C GLN A 86 -7.08 8.57 -2.60
N VAL A 87 -6.82 9.74 -3.14
CA VAL A 87 -5.97 9.92 -4.32
C VAL A 87 -4.62 10.40 -3.81
N PHE A 88 -3.59 9.58 -3.97
CA PHE A 88 -2.23 9.95 -3.55
C PHE A 88 -1.56 10.85 -4.60
N ASN A 89 -1.76 10.52 -5.86
CA ASN A 89 -1.34 11.33 -7.00
C ASN A 89 -2.13 10.84 -8.22
N GLU A 90 -1.83 11.37 -9.39
CA GLU A 90 -2.57 11.04 -10.62
C GLU A 90 -2.43 9.60 -11.10
N LYS A 91 -1.50 8.83 -10.49
CA LYS A 91 -1.23 7.44 -10.86
C LYS A 91 -1.38 6.46 -9.69
N SER A 92 -1.91 6.91 -8.58
CA SER A 92 -1.96 6.09 -7.37
C SER A 92 -3.20 6.44 -6.55
N ILE A 93 -4.07 5.46 -6.35
CA ILE A 93 -5.36 5.63 -5.70
C ILE A 93 -5.63 4.49 -4.73
N MET A 94 -6.15 4.82 -3.55
CA MET A 94 -6.67 3.84 -2.60
C MET A 94 -8.16 3.68 -2.83
N PHE A 95 -8.59 2.45 -2.97
CA PHE A 95 -10.00 2.07 -3.15
C PHE A 95 -10.53 1.28 -1.98
N SER A 96 -11.83 1.33 -1.80
CA SER A 96 -12.55 0.37 -0.96
C SER A 96 -13.46 -0.44 -1.87
N ASP A 97 -13.46 -1.76 -1.69
CA ASP A 97 -14.37 -2.62 -2.44
C ASP A 97 -15.79 -2.56 -1.84
N PRO A 98 -16.80 -3.17 -2.51
CA PRO A 98 -18.18 -3.16 -1.98
C PRO A 98 -18.35 -3.88 -0.64
N TYR A 99 -17.34 -4.63 -0.21
CA TYR A 99 -17.41 -5.45 1.01
C TYR A 99 -16.61 -4.85 2.17
N GLY A 100 -16.05 -3.66 1.98
CA GLY A 100 -15.33 -2.94 3.03
C GLY A 100 -13.84 -3.20 3.10
N MET A 101 -13.27 -3.92 2.14
CA MET A 101 -11.83 -4.16 2.09
C MET A 101 -11.14 -3.05 1.30
N ASN A 102 -9.98 -2.63 1.78
CA ASN A 102 -9.19 -1.59 1.12
C ASN A 102 -8.08 -2.21 0.29
N PHE A 103 -7.78 -1.60 -0.84
CA PHE A 103 -6.64 -1.98 -1.66
C PHE A 103 -6.13 -0.77 -2.45
N HIS A 104 -4.84 -0.80 -2.73
CA HIS A 104 -4.13 0.29 -3.42
C HIS A 104 -3.89 -0.11 -4.86
N VAL A 105 -4.18 0.79 -5.80
CA VAL A 105 -3.93 0.56 -7.23
C VAL A 105 -3.01 1.66 -7.74
N TRP A 106 -1.99 1.28 -8.48
CA TRP A 106 -1.02 2.23 -9.00
C TRP A 106 -0.56 1.83 -10.40
N GLU A 107 -0.10 2.84 -11.12
CA GLU A 107 0.41 2.73 -12.48
C GLU A 107 1.91 3.05 -12.46
N ASP A 108 2.66 2.53 -13.43
CA ASP A 108 4.10 2.80 -13.53
C ASP A 108 4.36 4.30 -13.50
N GLY A 109 5.36 4.71 -12.76
CA GLY A 109 5.71 6.12 -12.57
C GLY A 109 5.03 6.77 -11.38
N ALA A 110 4.13 6.05 -10.67
CA ALA A 110 3.44 6.60 -9.51
C ALA A 110 4.40 7.04 -8.40
N PHE A 111 5.54 6.37 -8.30
CA PHE A 111 6.52 6.61 -7.24
C PHE A 111 7.89 7.03 -7.80
N ALA A 112 7.90 7.63 -9.00
CA ALA A 112 9.14 8.00 -9.67
C ALA A 112 10.01 8.96 -8.84
N ASP A 113 9.39 9.77 -8.01
CA ASP A 113 10.09 10.74 -7.17
C ASP A 113 10.85 10.10 -6.01
N LYS A 114 10.65 8.81 -5.77
CA LYS A 114 11.31 8.08 -4.70
C LYS A 114 12.61 7.41 -5.14
N ASP A 115 12.85 7.41 -6.42
CA ASP A 115 14.03 6.75 -7.01
C ASP A 115 15.26 7.71 -7.07
#